data_87de05b35f85cbfd1841b4d55724deca
#
_entry.id   87de05b35f85cbfd1841b4d55724deca
#
_cell.length_a   1.000
_cell.length_b   1.000
_cell.length_c   1.000
_cell.angle_alpha   90.00
_cell.angle_beta   90.00
_cell.angle_gamma   90.00
#
_symmetry.space_group_name_H-M   'P 1'
#
loop_
_entity.id
_entity.type
_entity.pdbx_description
1 polymer ?
#
loop_
_entity_poly.entity_id
_entity_poly.type
_entity_poly.pdbx_seq_one_letter_code
_entity_poly.pdbx_strand_id
1 'polypeptide(L)'
;IGTAGHESKYNMIDGYLNIGKNINHVSVIGSENTVEDTDDALVLGNKRKLSGAGGSIILGSGDDPITTNVSDVVSLGHNANVTAAGGVALGSSSVASVDKGVIGYDASGTDHSTIQQAYGNRRLPLFP
;
A
#
# COMPACT_ATOMS: atom_id res chain seq x y z
N ILE A 1 7.96 2.38 21.71
CA ILE A 1 8.23 2.03 20.31
C ILE A 1 9.54 1.24 20.27
N GLY A 2 9.45 -0.02 19.86
CA GLY A 2 10.60 -0.89 19.82
C GLY A 2 10.88 -1.63 21.11
N THR A 3 11.75 -2.62 21.02
CA THR A 3 12.21 -3.44 22.14
C THR A 3 13.73 -3.60 22.07
N ALA A 4 14.34 -4.14 23.13
CA ALA A 4 15.78 -4.39 23.14
C ALA A 4 16.17 -5.31 21.99
N GLY A 5 17.14 -4.92 21.16
CA GLY A 5 17.56 -5.63 19.95
C GLY A 5 16.70 -5.34 18.73
N HIS A 6 15.61 -4.60 18.89
CA HIS A 6 14.70 -4.20 17.81
C HIS A 6 14.24 -2.76 18.04
N GLU A 7 15.20 -1.86 18.27
CA GLU A 7 14.88 -0.47 18.50
C GLU A 7 14.26 0.17 17.26
N SER A 8 13.29 1.03 17.53
CA SER A 8 12.63 1.82 16.49
C SER A 8 13.10 3.26 16.61
N LYS A 9 13.65 3.82 15.52
CA LYS A 9 14.26 5.14 15.54
C LYS A 9 13.71 6.06 14.47
N TYR A 10 13.77 7.36 14.75
CA TYR A 10 13.41 8.40 13.78
C TYR A 10 11.96 8.33 13.35
N ASN A 11 11.07 8.00 14.29
CA ASN A 11 9.64 7.86 14.01
C ASN A 11 8.84 9.03 14.59
N MET A 12 7.74 9.36 13.96
CA MET A 12 6.74 10.25 14.49
C MET A 12 5.41 9.52 14.53
N ILE A 13 4.85 9.37 15.73
CA ILE A 13 3.54 8.75 15.90
C ILE A 13 2.68 9.71 16.72
N ASP A 14 1.57 10.17 16.13
CA ASP A 14 0.68 11.12 16.74
C ASP A 14 -0.76 10.69 16.58
N GLY A 15 -1.54 10.85 17.64
CA GLY A 15 -2.94 10.52 17.64
C GLY A 15 -3.31 9.56 18.77
N TYR A 16 -4.18 8.60 18.48
CA TYR A 16 -4.80 7.76 19.49
C TYR A 16 -4.69 6.28 19.15
N LEU A 17 -4.19 5.48 20.07
CA LEU A 17 -4.09 4.01 19.93
C LEU A 17 -3.28 3.58 18.70
N ASN A 18 -2.27 4.32 18.34
CA ASN A 18 -1.36 3.89 17.29
C ASN A 18 -0.26 3.02 17.89
N ILE A 19 0.13 1.98 17.18
CA ILE A 19 1.17 1.04 17.57
C ILE A 19 2.24 0.99 16.50
N GLY A 20 3.50 1.24 16.92
CA GLY A 20 4.66 1.07 16.06
C GLY A 20 5.60 0.04 16.66
N LYS A 21 6.04 -0.92 15.87
CA LYS A 21 6.87 -2.02 16.34
C LYS A 21 7.88 -2.41 15.28
N ASN A 22 9.16 -2.32 15.60
CA ASN A 22 10.25 -2.55 14.67
C ASN A 22 10.09 -1.68 13.41
N ILE A 23 10.08 -0.35 13.62
CA ILE A 23 9.89 0.65 12.56
C ILE A 23 10.99 1.69 12.62
N ASN A 24 11.43 2.20 11.47
CA ASN A 24 12.40 3.27 11.37
C ASN A 24 12.00 4.22 10.27
N HIS A 25 12.13 5.53 10.50
CA HIS A 25 11.74 6.57 9.55
C HIS A 25 10.27 6.43 9.12
N VAL A 26 9.39 6.19 10.09
CA VAL A 26 7.96 6.02 9.83
C VAL A 26 7.20 7.16 10.48
N SER A 27 6.25 7.71 9.76
CA SER A 27 5.33 8.73 10.27
C SER A 27 3.92 8.19 10.27
N VAL A 28 3.26 8.24 11.43
CA VAL A 28 1.88 7.78 11.59
C VAL A 28 1.09 8.89 12.27
N ILE A 29 0.03 9.34 11.63
CA ILE A 29 -0.86 10.34 12.19
C ILE A 29 -2.30 9.83 12.03
N GLY A 30 -3.01 9.74 13.13
CA GLY A 30 -4.39 9.27 13.13
C GLY A 30 -4.66 8.38 14.32
N SER A 31 -5.55 7.39 14.15
CA SER A 31 -6.01 6.56 15.25
C SER A 31 -6.09 5.09 14.87
N GLU A 32 -5.78 4.23 15.82
CA GLU A 32 -5.93 2.79 15.68
C GLU A 32 -5.13 2.20 14.52
N ASN A 33 -3.99 2.82 14.21
CA ASN A 33 -3.06 2.30 13.21
C ASN A 33 -2.04 1.39 13.86
N THR A 34 -1.69 0.30 13.19
CA THR A 34 -0.63 -0.61 13.62
C THR A 34 0.39 -0.73 12.51
N VAL A 35 1.65 -0.44 12.80
CA VAL A 35 2.73 -0.53 11.81
C VAL A 35 3.83 -1.40 12.40
N GLU A 36 4.12 -2.50 11.76
CA GLU A 36 5.11 -3.48 12.21
C GLU A 36 6.07 -3.83 11.07
N ASP A 37 7.35 -4.05 11.43
CA ASP A 37 8.37 -4.52 10.50
C ASP A 37 8.41 -3.69 9.20
N THR A 38 8.32 -2.38 9.35
CA THR A 38 8.14 -1.45 8.22
C THR A 38 9.06 -0.26 8.41
N ASP A 39 9.80 0.08 7.36
CA ASP A 39 10.65 1.27 7.34
C ASP A 39 10.22 2.22 6.22
N ASP A 40 10.53 3.50 6.39
CA ASP A 40 10.33 4.51 5.34
C ASP A 40 8.89 4.58 4.85
N ALA A 41 7.93 4.62 5.78
CA ALA A 41 6.50 4.63 5.43
C ALA A 41 5.80 5.86 6.01
N LEU A 42 4.72 6.24 5.36
CA LEU A 42 3.83 7.31 5.81
C LEU A 42 2.41 6.78 5.90
N VAL A 43 1.81 6.92 7.06
CA VAL A 43 0.41 6.55 7.30
C VAL A 43 -0.33 7.75 7.86
N LEU A 44 -1.36 8.16 7.16
CA LEU A 44 -2.21 9.25 7.60
C LEU A 44 -3.67 8.84 7.46
N GLY A 45 -4.31 8.56 8.57
CA GLY A 45 -5.68 8.07 8.62
C GLY A 45 -5.91 7.16 9.81
N ASN A 46 -6.96 6.34 9.75
CA ASN A 46 -7.36 5.48 10.84
C ASN A 46 -7.51 4.03 10.39
N LYS A 47 -7.24 3.12 11.31
CA LYS A 47 -7.47 1.68 11.12
C LYS A 47 -6.66 1.10 9.96
N ARG A 48 -5.42 1.54 9.83
CA ARG A 48 -4.48 0.97 8.87
C ARG A 48 -3.52 0.05 9.60
N LYS A 49 -3.28 -1.10 9.02
CA LYS A 49 -2.37 -2.10 9.56
C LYS A 49 -1.33 -2.47 8.52
N LEU A 50 -0.09 -2.12 8.79
CA LEU A 50 1.02 -2.38 7.90
C LEU A 50 1.95 -3.42 8.52
N SER A 51 2.37 -4.39 7.72
CA SER A 51 3.36 -5.38 8.12
C SER A 51 4.26 -5.70 6.92
N GLY A 52 5.54 -5.42 7.04
CA GLY A 52 6.46 -5.61 5.92
C GLY A 52 6.15 -4.72 4.72
N ALA A 53 5.64 -3.51 4.95
CA ALA A 53 5.17 -2.60 3.91
C ALA A 53 6.09 -1.41 3.70
N GLY A 54 7.40 -1.62 3.77
CA GLY A 54 8.37 -0.55 3.63
C GLY A 54 8.25 0.25 2.34
N GLY A 55 8.59 1.53 2.42
CA GLY A 55 8.50 2.44 1.27
C GLY A 55 7.10 2.86 0.88
N SER A 56 6.11 2.62 1.72
CA SER A 56 4.70 2.80 1.37
C SER A 56 4.14 4.13 1.82
N ILE A 57 3.16 4.63 1.08
CA ILE A 57 2.40 5.83 1.40
C ILE A 57 0.93 5.46 1.47
N ILE A 58 0.34 5.63 2.65
CA ILE A 58 -1.06 5.32 2.91
C ILE A 58 -1.74 6.59 3.41
N LEU A 59 -2.70 7.08 2.66
CA LEU A 59 -3.48 8.25 3.05
C LEU A 59 -4.98 7.91 2.96
N GLY A 60 -5.65 7.96 4.08
CA GLY A 60 -7.08 7.67 4.17
C GLY A 60 -7.37 6.63 5.23
N SER A 61 -8.60 6.62 5.69
CA SER A 61 -9.05 5.75 6.77
C SER A 61 -9.76 4.52 6.23
N GLY A 62 -9.75 3.45 7.02
CA GLY A 62 -10.59 2.30 6.77
C GLY A 62 -11.82 2.32 7.68
N ASP A 63 -12.93 1.80 7.23
CA ASP A 63 -14.10 1.57 8.10
C ASP A 63 -13.81 0.42 9.07
N ASP A 64 -13.12 -0.57 8.58
CA ASP A 64 -12.56 -1.68 9.36
C ASP A 64 -11.05 -1.69 9.16
N PRO A 65 -10.30 -2.41 10.00
CA PRO A 65 -8.85 -2.51 9.81
C PRO A 65 -8.48 -3.05 8.43
N ILE A 66 -7.62 -2.31 7.73
CA ILE A 66 -7.14 -2.69 6.40
C ILE A 66 -5.68 -3.06 6.52
N THR A 67 -5.33 -4.27 6.09
CA THR A 67 -3.97 -4.79 6.15
C THR A 67 -3.26 -4.59 4.82
N THR A 68 -2.07 -3.98 4.88
CA THR A 68 -1.15 -3.86 3.75
C THR A 68 0.15 -4.57 4.14
N ASN A 69 0.50 -5.62 3.42
CA ASN A 69 1.67 -6.44 3.74
C ASN A 69 2.61 -6.61 2.53
N VAL A 70 2.60 -5.67 1.64
CA VAL A 70 3.51 -5.59 0.49
C VAL A 70 4.20 -4.24 0.47
N SER A 71 5.38 -4.16 -0.12
CA SER A 71 6.20 -2.96 -0.09
C SER A 71 5.93 -2.02 -1.25
N ASP A 72 6.41 -0.78 -1.12
CA ASP A 72 6.42 0.24 -2.17
C ASP A 72 5.04 0.52 -2.76
N VAL A 73 4.03 0.58 -1.91
CA VAL A 73 2.66 0.84 -2.37
C VAL A 73 2.27 2.31 -2.17
N VAL A 74 1.33 2.76 -2.98
CA VAL A 74 0.65 4.03 -2.81
C VAL A 74 -0.83 3.76 -2.71
N SER A 75 -1.42 4.04 -1.55
CA SER A 75 -2.85 3.82 -1.30
C SER A 75 -3.44 5.14 -0.82
N LEU A 76 -4.21 5.79 -1.67
CA LEU A 76 -4.81 7.10 -1.40
C LEU A 76 -6.32 7.00 -1.54
N GLY A 77 -7.02 7.08 -0.42
CA GLY A 77 -8.47 7.09 -0.42
C GLY A 77 -9.07 6.31 0.74
N HIS A 78 -10.31 6.62 1.03
CA HIS A 78 -11.08 5.91 2.05
C HIS A 78 -11.30 4.46 1.62
N ASN A 79 -10.91 3.52 2.47
CA ASN A 79 -10.99 2.09 2.18
C ASN A 79 -10.16 1.62 0.99
N ALA A 80 -9.23 2.42 0.48
CA ALA A 80 -8.34 1.98 -0.58
C ALA A 80 -7.29 1.01 -0.04
N ASN A 81 -6.89 0.02 -0.82
CA ASN A 81 -5.83 -0.91 -0.43
C ASN A 81 -5.06 -1.42 -1.63
N VAL A 82 -3.82 -1.83 -1.37
CA VAL A 82 -2.93 -2.42 -2.37
C VAL A 82 -2.44 -3.76 -1.84
N THR A 83 -2.64 -4.80 -2.61
CA THR A 83 -2.16 -6.15 -2.26
C THR A 83 -1.06 -6.66 -3.20
N ALA A 84 -0.67 -5.85 -4.18
CA ALA A 84 0.43 -6.15 -5.09
C ALA A 84 1.57 -5.14 -4.85
N ALA A 85 2.78 -5.61 -4.61
CA ALA A 85 3.93 -4.75 -4.35
C ALA A 85 4.14 -3.76 -5.50
N GLY A 86 4.45 -2.50 -5.17
CA GLY A 86 4.62 -1.44 -6.16
C GLY A 86 3.32 -0.94 -6.77
N GLY A 87 2.18 -1.39 -6.29
CA GLY A 87 0.87 -0.99 -6.82
C GLY A 87 0.42 0.38 -6.34
N VAL A 88 -0.54 0.95 -7.05
CA VAL A 88 -1.16 2.22 -6.71
C VAL A 88 -2.67 2.05 -6.70
N ALA A 89 -3.30 2.36 -5.57
CA ALA A 89 -4.75 2.45 -5.45
C ALA A 89 -5.11 3.91 -5.18
N LEU A 90 -5.90 4.49 -6.04
CA LEU A 90 -6.27 5.90 -5.94
C LEU A 90 -7.79 6.02 -6.00
N GLY A 91 -8.36 6.57 -4.96
CA GLY A 91 -9.78 6.78 -4.83
C GLY A 91 -10.41 5.87 -3.80
N SER A 92 -11.64 6.22 -3.40
CA SER A 92 -12.39 5.48 -2.38
C SER A 92 -12.63 4.03 -2.81
N SER A 93 -12.33 3.10 -1.92
CA SER A 93 -12.52 1.66 -2.13
C SER A 93 -11.76 1.07 -3.31
N SER A 94 -10.77 1.78 -3.83
CA SER A 94 -9.91 1.26 -4.90
C SER A 94 -9.03 0.15 -4.37
N VAL A 95 -8.81 -0.89 -5.19
CA VAL A 95 -7.93 -2.00 -4.84
C VAL A 95 -6.97 -2.26 -5.99
N ALA A 96 -5.67 -2.25 -5.69
CA ALA A 96 -4.65 -2.64 -6.64
C ALA A 96 -4.13 -4.02 -6.24
N SER A 97 -4.55 -5.03 -6.97
CA SER A 97 -4.29 -6.43 -6.65
C SER A 97 -3.60 -7.21 -7.75
N VAL A 98 -3.32 -6.57 -8.87
CA VAL A 98 -2.73 -7.23 -10.03
C VAL A 98 -1.29 -6.77 -10.20
N ASP A 99 -0.36 -7.71 -10.18
CA ASP A 99 1.05 -7.43 -10.38
C ASP A 99 1.34 -6.97 -11.81
N LYS A 100 2.38 -6.16 -11.95
CA LYS A 100 2.87 -5.79 -13.28
C LYS A 100 3.26 -7.04 -14.05
N GLY A 101 3.06 -7.00 -15.36
CA GLY A 101 3.39 -8.13 -16.22
C GLY A 101 2.29 -9.17 -16.35
N VAL A 102 1.19 -9.02 -15.63
CA VAL A 102 0.04 -9.90 -15.79
C VAL A 102 -0.70 -9.55 -17.07
N ILE A 103 -1.15 -10.57 -17.79
CA ILE A 103 -1.86 -10.39 -19.06
C ILE A 103 -3.15 -9.60 -18.82
N GLY A 104 -3.30 -8.52 -19.59
CA GLY A 104 -4.55 -7.78 -19.60
C GLY A 104 -5.52 -8.30 -20.66
N TYR A 105 -6.75 -7.86 -20.55
CA TYR A 105 -7.81 -8.22 -21.48
C TYR A 105 -8.34 -6.94 -22.13
N ASP A 106 -8.69 -7.03 -23.39
CA ASP A 106 -9.40 -5.94 -24.06
C ASP A 106 -10.91 -6.07 -23.88
N ALA A 107 -11.65 -5.17 -24.51
CA ALA A 107 -13.11 -5.16 -24.37
C ALA A 107 -13.78 -6.39 -25.00
N SER A 108 -13.10 -7.13 -25.86
CA SER A 108 -13.62 -8.36 -26.44
C SER A 108 -13.31 -9.59 -25.60
N GLY A 109 -12.54 -9.43 -24.52
CA GLY A 109 -12.11 -10.54 -23.68
C GLY A 109 -10.89 -11.30 -24.21
N THR A 110 -10.22 -10.77 -25.22
CA THR A 110 -9.04 -11.40 -25.80
C THR A 110 -7.79 -11.09 -24.99
N ASP A 111 -7.00 -12.11 -24.71
CA ASP A 111 -5.72 -11.93 -24.04
C ASP A 111 -4.73 -11.20 -24.93
N HIS A 112 -4.04 -10.23 -24.35
CA HIS A 112 -2.95 -9.53 -25.01
C HIS A 112 -1.65 -9.98 -24.38
N SER A 113 -1.07 -11.04 -24.92
CA SER A 113 0.07 -11.72 -24.34
C SER A 113 1.41 -11.20 -24.83
N THR A 114 1.42 -10.14 -25.61
CA THR A 114 2.64 -9.55 -26.17
C THR A 114 2.88 -8.16 -25.57
N ILE A 115 2.54 -7.13 -26.32
CA ILE A 115 2.82 -5.76 -25.89
C ILE A 115 2.06 -5.38 -24.63
N GLN A 116 0.80 -5.75 -24.55
CA GLN A 116 0.00 -5.40 -23.38
C GLN A 116 0.49 -6.13 -22.12
N GLN A 117 0.96 -7.34 -22.24
CA GLN A 117 1.53 -8.06 -21.12
C GLN A 117 2.76 -7.35 -20.56
N ALA A 118 3.60 -6.77 -21.41
CA ALA A 118 4.77 -6.03 -20.97
C ALA A 118 4.42 -4.79 -20.15
N TYR A 119 3.24 -4.25 -20.33
CA TYR A 119 2.75 -3.07 -19.63
C TYR A 119 1.69 -3.39 -18.57
N GLY A 120 1.38 -4.66 -18.38
CA GLY A 120 0.35 -5.09 -17.43
C GLY A 120 -1.02 -4.54 -17.80
N ASN A 121 -1.70 -3.95 -16.84
CA ASN A 121 -3.03 -3.39 -17.06
C ASN A 121 -3.03 -1.98 -17.63
N ARG A 122 -1.88 -1.47 -18.00
CA ARG A 122 -1.77 -0.15 -18.59
C ARG A 122 -2.45 -0.15 -19.95
N ARG A 123 -3.23 0.89 -20.20
CA ARG A 123 -3.79 1.08 -21.53
C ARG A 123 -2.69 1.45 -22.50
N LEU A 124 -2.61 0.72 -23.58
CA LEU A 124 -1.62 0.98 -24.63
C LEU A 124 -2.18 1.91 -25.69
N PRO A 125 -1.28 2.66 -26.38
CA PRO A 125 -1.67 3.33 -27.62
C PRO A 125 -2.21 2.31 -28.61
N LEU A 126 -2.94 2.79 -29.59
CA LEU A 126 -3.45 1.93 -30.64
C LEU A 126 -2.31 1.31 -31.44
N PHE A 127 -2.39 0.00 -31.57
CA PHE A 127 -1.54 -0.74 -32.47
C PHE A 127 -2.42 -1.35 -33.55
N PRO A 128 -1.99 -1.22 -34.78
CA PRO A 128 -2.72 -1.86 -35.87
C PRO A 128 -2.85 -3.36 -35.65
#